data_2e02fac73ae4e4b9c7464bedbaa50e41
#
_entry.id   2e02fac73ae4e4b9c7464bedbaa50e41
#
_cell.length_a   1.000
_cell.length_b   1.000
_cell.length_c   1.000
_cell.angle_alpha   90.00
_cell.angle_beta   90.00
_cell.angle_gamma   90.00
#
_symmetry.space_group_name_H-M   'P 1'
#
loop_
_entity.id
_entity.type
_entity.pdbx_description
1 polymer ?
#
loop_
_entity_poly.entity_id
_entity_poly.type
_entity_poly.pdbx_seq_one_letter_code
_entity_poly.pdbx_strand_id
1 'polypeptide(L)'
;MLTKSNDIKVLKLFFDSPEKKFHIREIARLTKLSPPGVMKIVKRLSDDDFLVAEKDKMVKNVSASRSDKFIQIKRLFNVYLLYENGIVSFLRQRYEEPEAIVLFGSYSKGEDISKSDVDIAIITSKKILPRMIKFESVIKRKINLHEVGIGSAEKPFLNQLSNGIVLYGYLKVI
;
A
#
# COMPACT_ATOMS: atom_id res chain seq x y z
N MET A 1 1.79 5.65 -14.61
CA MET A 1 1.36 6.95 -15.18
C MET A 1 0.68 7.86 -14.17
N LEU A 2 -0.10 7.32 -13.24
CA LEU A 2 -0.73 8.08 -12.14
C LEU A 2 0.26 8.72 -11.17
N THR A 3 1.48 8.20 -11.07
CA THR A 3 2.54 8.66 -10.15
C THR A 3 3.36 9.86 -10.64
N LYS A 4 3.06 10.43 -11.82
CA LYS A 4 3.83 11.58 -12.36
C LYS A 4 3.46 12.93 -11.73
N SER A 5 2.33 13.04 -11.02
CA SER A 5 1.97 14.25 -10.30
C SER A 5 2.91 14.50 -9.12
N ASN A 6 3.33 15.75 -8.93
CA ASN A 6 4.16 16.14 -7.79
C ASN A 6 3.43 15.94 -6.45
N ASP A 7 2.10 16.02 -6.44
CA ASP A 7 1.27 15.75 -5.27
C ASP A 7 1.38 14.29 -4.85
N ILE A 8 1.28 13.37 -5.82
CA ILE A 8 1.46 11.94 -5.55
C ILE A 8 2.87 11.61 -5.08
N LYS A 9 3.91 12.30 -5.61
CA LYS A 9 5.29 12.13 -5.10
C LYS A 9 5.41 12.52 -3.63
N VAL A 10 4.75 13.60 -3.23
CA VAL A 10 4.73 14.04 -1.83
C VAL A 10 3.89 13.08 -0.98
N LEU A 11 2.66 12.75 -1.40
CA LEU A 11 1.77 11.82 -0.67
C LEU A 11 2.40 10.45 -0.48
N LYS A 12 3.14 9.95 -1.47
CA LYS A 12 3.81 8.65 -1.39
C LYS A 12 4.73 8.53 -0.18
N LEU A 13 5.41 9.59 0.23
CA LEU A 13 6.26 9.58 1.44
C LEU A 13 5.43 9.23 2.69
N PHE A 14 4.22 9.77 2.76
CA PHE A 14 3.30 9.56 3.87
C PHE A 14 2.51 8.24 3.74
N PHE A 15 2.29 7.73 2.55
CA PHE A 15 1.74 6.40 2.33
C PHE A 15 2.76 5.31 2.72
N ASP A 16 4.05 5.51 2.38
CA ASP A 16 5.12 4.58 2.71
C ASP A 16 5.44 4.59 4.23
N SER A 17 5.27 5.73 4.91
CA SER A 17 5.62 5.92 6.33
C SER A 17 4.62 6.88 7.01
N PRO A 18 3.36 6.46 7.23
CA PRO A 18 2.31 7.33 7.78
C PRO A 18 2.56 7.74 9.24
N GLU A 19 3.35 6.97 9.96
CA GLU A 19 3.76 7.26 11.33
C GLU A 19 4.84 8.33 11.44
N LYS A 20 5.53 8.65 10.32
CA LYS A 20 6.67 9.58 10.31
C LYS A 20 6.24 11.02 10.11
N LYS A 21 6.90 11.94 10.82
CA LYS A 21 6.86 13.38 10.54
C LYS A 21 8.03 13.75 9.64
N PHE A 22 7.79 14.59 8.64
CA PHE A 22 8.80 15.07 7.70
C PHE A 22 8.92 16.59 7.75
N HIS A 23 10.14 17.12 7.64
CA HIS A 23 10.37 18.55 7.45
C HIS A 23 10.20 18.92 5.97
N ILE A 24 9.77 20.16 5.69
CA ILE A 24 9.62 20.67 4.32
C ILE A 24 10.89 20.47 3.48
N ARG A 25 12.08 20.76 4.07
CA ARG A 25 13.35 20.55 3.37
C ARG A 25 13.67 19.08 3.11
N GLU A 26 13.27 18.18 4.01
CA GLU A 26 13.41 16.73 3.83
C GLU A 26 12.50 16.24 2.70
N ILE A 27 11.23 16.66 2.67
CA ILE A 27 10.30 16.35 1.58
C ILE A 27 10.87 16.84 0.24
N ALA A 28 11.37 18.09 0.19
CA ALA A 28 11.97 18.66 -1.01
C ALA A 28 13.14 17.82 -1.54
N ARG A 29 14.05 17.40 -0.66
CA ARG A 29 15.18 16.53 -0.99
C ARG A 29 14.73 15.15 -1.51
N LEU A 30 13.79 14.50 -0.81
CA LEU A 30 13.31 13.15 -1.15
C LEU A 30 12.51 13.14 -2.46
N THR A 31 11.74 14.20 -2.73
CA THR A 31 10.90 14.32 -3.93
C THR A 31 11.60 14.98 -5.12
N LYS A 32 12.82 15.55 -4.91
CA LYS A 32 13.56 16.36 -5.87
C LYS A 32 12.75 17.59 -6.35
N LEU A 33 11.97 18.18 -5.45
CA LEU A 33 11.20 19.41 -5.66
C LEU A 33 11.83 20.58 -4.91
N SER A 34 11.53 21.82 -5.36
CA SER A 34 11.95 23.01 -4.63
C SER A 34 11.17 23.18 -3.30
N PRO A 35 11.80 23.69 -2.22
CA PRO A 35 11.08 23.92 -0.96
C PRO A 35 9.81 24.79 -1.10
N PRO A 36 9.80 25.90 -1.87
CA PRO A 36 8.58 26.66 -2.14
C PRO A 36 7.49 25.84 -2.84
N GLY A 37 7.89 24.96 -3.80
CA GLY A 37 6.97 24.06 -4.48
C GLY A 37 6.35 23.07 -3.52
N VAL A 38 7.15 22.45 -2.64
CA VAL A 38 6.66 21.55 -1.59
C VAL A 38 5.70 22.27 -0.64
N MET A 39 5.99 23.50 -0.24
CA MET A 39 5.09 24.27 0.64
C MET A 39 3.71 24.48 0.02
N LYS A 40 3.62 24.78 -1.29
CA LYS A 40 2.34 24.93 -2.01
C LYS A 40 1.58 23.59 -2.05
N ILE A 41 2.29 22.49 -2.33
CA ILE A 41 1.68 21.15 -2.36
C ILE A 41 1.17 20.75 -0.97
N VAL A 42 2.01 20.90 0.06
CA VAL A 42 1.63 20.57 1.45
C VAL A 42 0.43 21.40 1.89
N LYS A 43 0.38 22.71 1.57
CA LYS A 43 -0.77 23.53 1.89
C LYS A 43 -2.06 22.95 1.28
N ARG A 44 -2.07 22.70 -0.04
CA ARG A 44 -3.21 22.10 -0.74
C ARG A 44 -3.63 20.75 -0.17
N LEU A 45 -2.65 19.85 0.06
CA LEU A 45 -2.92 18.53 0.64
C LEU A 45 -3.41 18.61 2.09
N SER A 46 -3.07 19.68 2.81
CA SER A 46 -3.61 19.92 4.16
C SER A 46 -5.01 20.52 4.09
N ASP A 47 -5.28 21.42 3.14
CA ASP A 47 -6.62 21.95 2.89
C ASP A 47 -7.58 20.83 2.46
N ASP A 48 -7.08 19.81 1.77
CA ASP A 48 -7.81 18.60 1.33
C ASP A 48 -7.84 17.46 2.38
N ASP A 49 -7.36 17.70 3.60
CA ASP A 49 -7.32 16.75 4.72
C ASP A 49 -6.47 15.47 4.51
N PHE A 50 -5.47 15.53 3.64
CA PHE A 50 -4.49 14.44 3.47
C PHE A 50 -3.30 14.57 4.41
N LEU A 51 -2.89 15.80 4.75
CA LEU A 51 -1.73 16.06 5.58
C LEU A 51 -2.08 17.03 6.72
N VAL A 52 -1.27 16.98 7.77
CA VAL A 52 -1.33 17.96 8.87
C VAL A 52 0.02 18.68 8.93
N ALA A 53 -0.02 20.00 8.72
CA ALA A 53 1.16 20.86 8.85
C ALA A 53 1.15 21.56 10.20
N GLU A 54 2.06 21.15 11.11
CA GLU A 54 2.26 21.81 12.40
C GLU A 54 3.09 23.09 12.20
N LYS A 55 2.58 24.23 12.68
CA LYS A 55 3.32 25.49 12.72
C LYS A 55 4.08 25.57 14.04
N ASP A 56 5.26 25.01 14.11
CA ASP A 56 6.20 25.42 15.14
C ASP A 56 6.98 26.65 14.66
N LYS A 57 7.39 27.55 15.59
CA LYS A 57 7.94 28.88 15.25
C LYS A 57 9.19 28.84 14.37
N MET A 58 9.93 27.72 14.32
CA MET A 58 11.16 27.59 13.54
C MET A 58 11.15 26.45 12.51
N VAL A 59 10.30 25.43 12.62
CA VAL A 59 10.32 24.25 11.77
C VAL A 59 8.91 23.82 11.41
N LYS A 60 8.62 23.68 10.12
CA LYS A 60 7.34 23.16 9.67
C LYS A 60 7.42 21.66 9.56
N ASN A 61 6.86 20.95 10.54
CA ASN A 61 6.66 19.52 10.50
C ASN A 61 5.37 19.20 9.77
N VAL A 62 5.40 18.16 8.96
CA VAL A 62 4.27 17.64 8.21
C VAL A 62 4.09 16.18 8.56
N SER A 63 2.89 15.76 8.89
CA SER A 63 2.49 14.38 9.14
C SER A 63 1.31 13.96 8.25
N ALA A 64 1.10 12.66 8.12
CA ALA A 64 -0.11 12.14 7.51
C ALA A 64 -1.34 12.55 8.33
N SER A 65 -2.45 12.84 7.67
CA SER A 65 -3.75 12.92 8.32
C SER A 65 -4.18 11.52 8.78
N ARG A 66 -5.03 11.46 9.80
CA ARG A 66 -5.69 10.22 10.24
C ARG A 66 -7.13 10.13 9.74
N SER A 67 -7.49 10.96 8.76
CA SER A 67 -8.83 10.98 8.18
C SER A 67 -9.13 9.70 7.40
N ASP A 68 -10.39 9.35 7.33
CA ASP A 68 -10.87 8.25 6.49
C ASP A 68 -10.48 8.46 5.03
N LYS A 69 -10.49 9.72 4.57
CA LYS A 69 -10.08 10.09 3.22
C LYS A 69 -8.64 9.70 2.92
N PHE A 70 -7.69 9.99 3.85
CA PHE A 70 -6.29 9.57 3.70
C PHE A 70 -6.17 8.05 3.63
N ILE A 71 -6.83 7.33 4.54
CA ILE A 71 -6.79 5.85 4.62
C ILE A 71 -7.34 5.24 3.34
N GLN A 72 -8.48 5.72 2.84
CA GLN A 72 -9.11 5.21 1.62
C GLN A 72 -8.22 5.42 0.38
N ILE A 73 -7.63 6.61 0.22
CA ILE A 73 -6.74 6.88 -0.92
C ILE A 73 -5.44 6.08 -0.81
N LYS A 74 -4.89 5.92 0.40
CA LYS A 74 -3.74 5.04 0.64
C LYS A 74 -4.07 3.58 0.28
N ARG A 75 -5.25 3.08 0.66
CA ARG A 75 -5.73 1.75 0.27
C ARG A 75 -5.75 1.56 -1.25
N LEU A 76 -6.32 2.50 -1.99
CA LEU A 76 -6.34 2.48 -3.45
C LEU A 76 -4.93 2.53 -4.04
N PHE A 77 -4.05 3.34 -3.46
CA PHE A 77 -2.66 3.44 -3.89
C PHE A 77 -1.88 2.14 -3.63
N ASN A 78 -2.11 1.47 -2.51
CA ASN A 78 -1.52 0.17 -2.21
C ASN A 78 -1.89 -0.88 -3.27
N VAL A 79 -3.17 -0.97 -3.63
CA VAL A 79 -3.65 -1.87 -4.70
C VAL A 79 -3.03 -1.51 -6.05
N TYR A 80 -3.02 -0.21 -6.39
CA TYR A 80 -2.39 0.28 -7.61
C TYR A 80 -0.92 -0.16 -7.72
N LEU A 81 -0.14 -0.07 -6.64
CA LEU A 81 1.26 -0.48 -6.63
C LEU A 81 1.45 -1.97 -6.93
N LEU A 82 0.56 -2.84 -6.48
CA LEU A 82 0.65 -4.27 -6.77
C LEU A 82 0.45 -4.58 -8.26
N TYR A 83 -0.47 -3.86 -8.91
CA TYR A 83 -0.69 -4.00 -10.35
C TYR A 83 0.43 -3.34 -11.16
N GLU A 84 0.80 -2.10 -10.84
CA GLU A 84 1.82 -1.32 -11.56
C GLU A 84 3.18 -2.02 -11.58
N ASN A 85 3.54 -2.68 -10.49
CA ASN A 85 4.80 -3.42 -10.38
C ASN A 85 4.71 -4.88 -10.91
N GLY A 86 3.56 -5.29 -11.47
CA GLY A 86 3.38 -6.59 -12.09
C GLY A 86 3.31 -7.77 -11.11
N ILE A 87 3.11 -7.53 -9.81
CA ILE A 87 3.04 -8.58 -8.78
C ILE A 87 1.87 -9.53 -9.08
N VAL A 88 0.70 -8.98 -9.37
CA VAL A 88 -0.49 -9.78 -9.67
C VAL A 88 -0.28 -10.64 -10.93
N SER A 89 0.27 -10.05 -12.00
CA SER A 89 0.55 -10.77 -13.25
C SER A 89 1.59 -11.88 -13.05
N PHE A 90 2.63 -11.62 -12.25
CA PHE A 90 3.64 -12.62 -11.91
C PHE A 90 3.02 -13.80 -11.14
N LEU A 91 2.18 -13.53 -10.13
CA LEU A 91 1.53 -14.56 -9.33
C LEU A 91 0.55 -15.37 -10.18
N ARG A 92 -0.27 -14.72 -11.03
CA ARG A 92 -1.15 -15.41 -11.98
C ARG A 92 -0.39 -16.41 -12.83
N GLN A 93 0.68 -15.97 -13.49
CA GLN A 93 1.50 -16.82 -14.34
C GLN A 93 2.17 -17.94 -13.55
N ARG A 94 2.72 -17.62 -12.35
CA ARG A 94 3.48 -18.58 -11.55
C ARG A 94 2.61 -19.72 -11.03
N TYR A 95 1.35 -19.43 -10.69
CA TYR A 95 0.38 -20.41 -10.21
C TYR A 95 -0.54 -20.97 -11.31
N GLU A 96 -0.27 -20.61 -12.59
CA GLU A 96 -1.04 -21.08 -13.75
C GLU A 96 -2.55 -20.81 -13.57
N GLU A 97 -2.90 -19.51 -13.44
CA GLU A 97 -4.26 -19.03 -13.26
C GLU A 97 -4.94 -19.63 -12.00
N PRO A 98 -4.54 -19.22 -10.79
CA PRO A 98 -5.15 -19.72 -9.54
C PRO A 98 -6.62 -19.29 -9.44
N GLU A 99 -7.41 -19.93 -8.60
CA GLU A 99 -8.84 -19.60 -8.43
C GLU A 99 -9.04 -18.14 -8.00
N ALA A 100 -8.22 -17.67 -7.05
CA ALA A 100 -8.19 -16.26 -6.65
C ALA A 100 -6.82 -15.85 -6.12
N ILE A 101 -6.52 -14.55 -6.21
CA ILE A 101 -5.44 -13.86 -5.50
C ILE A 101 -6.11 -12.79 -4.64
N VAL A 102 -5.92 -12.85 -3.33
CA VAL A 102 -6.58 -11.97 -2.36
C VAL A 102 -5.56 -11.21 -1.54
N LEU A 103 -5.62 -9.89 -1.57
CA LEU A 103 -4.87 -9.02 -0.66
C LEU A 103 -5.65 -8.88 0.65
N PHE A 104 -5.03 -9.13 1.78
CA PHE A 104 -5.66 -9.01 3.10
C PHE A 104 -4.73 -8.34 4.12
N GLY A 105 -5.10 -8.29 5.40
CA GLY A 105 -4.32 -7.63 6.43
C GLY A 105 -4.37 -6.10 6.38
N SER A 106 -3.44 -5.44 7.07
CA SER A 106 -3.42 -3.98 7.22
C SER A 106 -3.18 -3.25 5.90
N TYR A 107 -2.38 -3.84 4.99
CA TYR A 107 -2.08 -3.25 3.69
C TYR A 107 -3.33 -3.14 2.79
N SER A 108 -4.24 -4.13 2.87
CA SER A 108 -5.52 -4.12 2.14
C SER A 108 -6.49 -3.06 2.66
N LYS A 109 -6.33 -2.62 3.91
CA LYS A 109 -7.18 -1.61 4.55
C LYS A 109 -6.63 -0.19 4.42
N GLY A 110 -5.35 -0.02 4.04
CA GLY A 110 -4.65 1.27 4.07
C GLY A 110 -4.19 1.69 5.48
N GLU A 111 -4.23 0.76 6.44
CA GLU A 111 -3.84 0.97 7.85
C GLU A 111 -2.38 0.58 8.11
N ASP A 112 -1.66 0.09 7.09
CA ASP A 112 -0.27 -0.32 7.18
C ASP A 112 0.67 0.85 7.54
N ILE A 113 1.72 0.54 8.27
CA ILE A 113 2.85 1.43 8.62
C ILE A 113 4.12 0.97 7.89
N SER A 114 5.23 1.71 8.04
CA SER A 114 6.49 1.42 7.33
C SER A 114 7.06 0.01 7.57
N LYS A 115 6.72 -0.62 8.69
CA LYS A 115 7.17 -1.98 9.06
C LYS A 115 6.16 -3.08 8.76
N SER A 116 4.97 -2.73 8.26
CA SER A 116 3.93 -3.73 7.94
C SER A 116 4.32 -4.53 6.71
N ASP A 117 3.99 -5.80 6.72
CA ASP A 117 4.11 -6.71 5.59
C ASP A 117 2.92 -6.54 4.62
N VAL A 118 3.04 -7.13 3.45
CA VAL A 118 1.96 -7.26 2.47
C VAL A 118 1.52 -8.71 2.45
N ASP A 119 0.30 -8.97 2.93
CA ASP A 119 -0.24 -10.32 3.04
C ASP A 119 -1.11 -10.64 1.81
N ILE A 120 -0.72 -11.66 1.05
CA ILE A 120 -1.42 -12.11 -0.17
C ILE A 120 -1.74 -13.59 -0.04
N ALA A 121 -3.01 -13.93 -0.15
CA ALA A 121 -3.46 -15.32 -0.26
C ALA A 121 -3.62 -15.72 -1.73
N ILE A 122 -3.14 -16.90 -2.05
CA ILE A 122 -3.32 -17.55 -3.34
C ILE A 122 -4.24 -18.75 -3.12
N ILE A 123 -5.41 -18.70 -3.71
CA ILE A 123 -6.37 -19.81 -3.62
C ILE A 123 -5.98 -20.85 -4.66
N THR A 124 -5.38 -21.93 -4.20
CA THR A 124 -4.79 -22.96 -5.04
C THR A 124 -4.52 -24.25 -4.27
N SER A 125 -4.44 -25.36 -4.97
CA SER A 125 -3.93 -26.63 -4.43
C SER A 125 -2.41 -26.78 -4.56
N LYS A 126 -1.75 -25.89 -5.34
CA LYS A 126 -0.30 -25.93 -5.58
C LYS A 126 0.48 -25.43 -4.37
N LYS A 127 1.70 -25.96 -4.19
CA LYS A 127 2.66 -25.54 -3.19
C LYS A 127 3.95 -25.10 -3.87
N ILE A 128 4.09 -23.80 -4.14
CA ILE A 128 5.17 -23.23 -4.97
C ILE A 128 6.01 -22.24 -4.16
N LEU A 129 5.39 -21.34 -3.39
CA LEU A 129 5.98 -20.25 -2.60
C LEU A 129 7.16 -19.55 -3.32
N PRO A 130 6.91 -18.84 -4.41
CA PRO A 130 7.96 -18.21 -5.19
C PRO A 130 8.67 -17.11 -4.39
N ARG A 131 9.96 -16.88 -4.68
CA ARG A 131 10.71 -15.79 -4.06
C ARG A 131 10.22 -14.43 -4.55
N MET A 132 9.87 -13.55 -3.63
CA MET A 132 9.32 -12.22 -3.90
C MET A 132 10.34 -11.08 -3.81
N ILE A 133 11.62 -11.36 -3.57
CA ILE A 133 12.69 -10.39 -3.29
C ILE A 133 12.71 -9.21 -4.28
N LYS A 134 12.54 -9.48 -5.58
CA LYS A 134 12.50 -8.43 -6.61
C LYS A 134 11.37 -7.43 -6.36
N PHE A 135 10.19 -7.90 -6.00
CA PHE A 135 9.01 -7.07 -5.74
C PHE A 135 9.12 -6.36 -4.38
N GLU A 136 9.60 -7.07 -3.37
CA GLU A 136 9.83 -6.51 -2.03
C GLU A 136 10.78 -5.32 -2.06
N SER A 137 11.84 -5.39 -2.88
CA SER A 137 12.79 -4.28 -3.05
C SER A 137 12.14 -3.03 -3.68
N VAL A 138 11.16 -3.22 -4.56
CA VAL A 138 10.45 -2.12 -5.25
C VAL A 138 9.40 -1.48 -4.35
N ILE A 139 8.56 -2.31 -3.70
CA ILE A 139 7.50 -1.79 -2.82
C ILE A 139 8.02 -1.46 -1.41
N LYS A 140 9.27 -1.83 -1.10
CA LYS A 140 9.93 -1.63 0.22
C LYS A 140 9.15 -2.26 1.37
N ARG A 141 8.56 -3.41 1.12
CA ARG A 141 7.77 -4.20 2.07
C ARG A 141 8.08 -5.67 1.86
N LYS A 142 8.05 -6.44 2.94
CA LYS A 142 8.04 -7.89 2.86
C LYS A 142 6.70 -8.37 2.30
N ILE A 143 6.70 -9.40 1.47
CA ILE A 143 5.49 -10.01 0.93
C ILE A 143 5.35 -11.41 1.51
N ASN A 144 4.29 -11.62 2.28
CA ASN A 144 3.94 -12.93 2.80
C ASN A 144 2.90 -13.57 1.87
N LEU A 145 3.27 -14.70 1.26
CA LEU A 145 2.37 -15.49 0.43
C LEU A 145 1.77 -16.63 1.25
N HIS A 146 0.45 -16.76 1.20
CA HIS A 146 -0.32 -17.83 1.84
C HIS A 146 -1.00 -18.67 0.78
N GLU A 147 -0.51 -19.88 0.54
CA GLU A 147 -1.14 -20.86 -0.37
C GLU A 147 -2.26 -21.58 0.35
N VAL A 148 -3.49 -21.38 -0.09
CA VAL A 148 -4.71 -21.78 0.62
C VAL A 148 -5.60 -22.65 -0.24
N GLY A 149 -5.90 -23.85 0.25
CA GLY A 149 -7.06 -24.61 -0.19
C GLY A 149 -8.28 -24.24 0.64
N ILE A 150 -9.33 -23.71 0.03
CA ILE A 150 -10.50 -23.20 0.79
C ILE A 150 -11.11 -24.26 1.69
N GLY A 151 -11.22 -25.51 1.23
CA GLY A 151 -11.80 -26.61 2.00
C GLY A 151 -11.01 -27.03 3.26
N SER A 152 -9.76 -26.57 3.40
CA SER A 152 -8.89 -26.87 4.55
C SER A 152 -8.55 -25.65 5.41
N ALA A 153 -9.04 -24.47 5.04
CA ALA A 153 -8.74 -23.24 5.76
C ALA A 153 -9.63 -23.04 7.00
N GLU A 154 -9.05 -22.55 8.08
CA GLU A 154 -9.76 -22.25 9.31
C GLU A 154 -10.73 -21.08 9.14
N LYS A 155 -11.89 -21.15 9.81
CA LYS A 155 -12.93 -20.10 9.75
C LYS A 155 -12.42 -18.67 10.03
N PRO A 156 -11.58 -18.42 11.05
CA PRO A 156 -11.06 -17.08 11.31
C PRO A 156 -10.25 -16.52 10.12
N PHE A 157 -9.48 -17.38 9.45
CA PHE A 157 -8.69 -16.99 8.29
C PHE A 157 -9.58 -16.73 7.06
N LEU A 158 -10.61 -17.56 6.83
CA LEU A 158 -11.61 -17.35 5.79
C LEU A 158 -12.34 -16.00 5.96
N ASN A 159 -12.67 -15.62 7.20
CA ASN A 159 -13.25 -14.31 7.49
C ASN A 159 -12.30 -13.16 7.13
N GLN A 160 -10.99 -13.30 7.36
CA GLN A 160 -10.01 -12.29 6.92
C GLN A 160 -9.97 -12.18 5.40
N LEU A 161 -10.00 -13.30 4.68
CA LEU A 161 -9.99 -13.32 3.22
C LEU A 161 -11.27 -12.70 2.63
N SER A 162 -12.44 -12.99 3.23
CA SER A 162 -13.72 -12.44 2.78
C SER A 162 -13.80 -10.92 2.91
N ASN A 163 -13.04 -10.34 3.86
CA ASN A 163 -12.90 -8.90 4.06
C ASN A 163 -11.68 -8.30 3.34
N GLY A 164 -10.98 -9.12 2.54
CA GLY A 164 -9.85 -8.71 1.72
C GLY A 164 -10.28 -8.08 0.40
N ILE A 165 -9.29 -7.83 -0.46
CA ILE A 165 -9.48 -7.32 -1.82
C ILE A 165 -9.10 -8.43 -2.79
N VAL A 166 -10.05 -8.92 -3.59
CA VAL A 166 -9.77 -9.87 -4.66
C VAL A 166 -9.03 -9.13 -5.78
N LEU A 167 -7.74 -9.44 -5.95
CA LEU A 167 -6.89 -8.88 -7.00
C LEU A 167 -7.04 -9.63 -8.32
N TYR A 168 -7.39 -10.91 -8.27
CA TYR A 168 -7.61 -11.75 -9.44
C TYR A 168 -8.58 -12.90 -9.11
N GLY A 169 -9.36 -13.33 -10.14
CA GLY A 169 -10.31 -14.42 -9.97
C GLY A 169 -11.49 -14.06 -9.08
N TYR A 170 -12.01 -15.04 -8.39
CA TYR A 170 -13.12 -14.85 -7.45
C TYR A 170 -13.00 -15.83 -6.29
N LEU A 171 -13.36 -15.36 -5.09
CA LEU A 171 -13.31 -16.14 -3.87
C LEU A 171 -14.67 -16.79 -3.61
N LYS A 172 -14.73 -18.12 -3.59
CA LYS A 172 -15.92 -18.88 -3.13
C LYS A 172 -15.75 -19.21 -1.65
N VAL A 173 -16.60 -18.68 -0.78
CA VAL A 173 -16.50 -18.79 0.69
C VAL A 173 -17.70 -19.57 1.25
N ILE A 174 -18.19 -20.57 0.53
CA ILE A 174 -19.33 -21.40 0.99
C ILE A 174 -18.85 -22.81 1.22
#